data_694257348de194596b488279acc3cf14
#
_entry.id   694257348de194596b488279acc3cf14
#
_cell.length_a   1.000
_cell.length_b   1.000
_cell.length_c   1.000
_cell.angle_alpha   90.00
_cell.angle_beta   90.00
_cell.angle_gamma   90.00
#
_symmetry.space_group_name_H-M   'P 1'
#
loop_
_entity.id
_entity.type
_entity.pdbx_description
1 polymer ?
#
loop_
_entity_poly.entity_id
_entity_poly.type
_entity_poly.pdbx_seq_one_letter_code
_entity_poly.pdbx_strand_id
1 'polypeptide(L)'
;ADPHRGNGEFYMDYADYELRITAPVGHLVLATGELQNPEATLPAAARERLAQAAAGRDVVHVIGKEDHDKGQVTAASADGKLTWRFLAKDVRDAAVSVARTYLWDATHAVVKDKGGPGVDGTCMIHAVYEPNSGDWTRAAEYARHTIEYMSARVHPYPWPHMTACEGIIGGGMEYPMMTICGGRQPAGVIAHELCHMWFPMLVGSNEKRFAWQDEGFTTFWTTLCRDDFTKRAGGPRRDVLQYGNQVAAGDDVVCMRHADTYGQDDFGFASYGKPAAVLHQLRALLGDETFFAAFRRYTADWAYKHPYPHDFFHTFADVSKQDLSAYFRTWFFEAWALDHAIEAVEAGGGRTVVRLLDQGRAVHPCVVEAKFADGSTRRQVVPAATWWQGPRATVEFAGEAVEVQIDPDVASLDSARANGVWKAKKAD
;
A
#
# COMPACT_ATOMS: atom_id res chain seq x y z
N ALA A 1 -20.37 19.79 -2.74
CA ALA A 1 -19.58 18.80 -2.00
C ALA A 1 -20.49 17.64 -1.63
N ASP A 2 -20.05 16.42 -1.81
CA ASP A 2 -20.80 15.24 -1.40
C ASP A 2 -20.87 15.18 0.13
N PRO A 3 -22.02 14.94 0.74
CA PRO A 3 -22.12 14.85 2.18
C PRO A 3 -21.37 13.63 2.69
N HIS A 4 -20.68 13.76 3.81
CA HIS A 4 -20.08 12.64 4.50
C HIS A 4 -21.16 11.85 5.24
N ARG A 5 -21.30 10.54 4.97
CA ARG A 5 -22.38 9.71 5.51
C ARG A 5 -21.95 8.34 6.04
N GLY A 6 -20.65 8.05 6.09
CA GLY A 6 -20.20 6.73 6.57
C GLY A 6 -18.77 6.38 6.18
N ASN A 7 -18.59 5.45 5.24
CA ASN A 7 -17.30 4.83 4.94
C ASN A 7 -16.32 5.72 4.15
N GLY A 8 -16.82 6.74 3.46
CA GLY A 8 -15.95 7.64 2.69
C GLY A 8 -15.18 8.59 3.60
N GLU A 9 -13.88 8.72 3.39
CA GLU A 9 -13.01 9.56 4.20
C GLU A 9 -13.01 11.01 3.73
N PHE A 10 -11.89 11.56 3.28
CA PHE A 10 -11.77 12.99 3.04
C PHE A 10 -11.59 13.32 1.55
N TYR A 11 -11.98 14.52 1.18
CA TYR A 11 -11.65 15.09 -0.13
C TYR A 11 -11.48 16.58 0.03
N MET A 12 -10.26 17.00 0.26
CA MET A 12 -9.87 18.39 0.52
C MET A 12 -8.79 18.84 -0.47
N ASP A 13 -8.71 20.14 -0.69
CA ASP A 13 -7.70 20.74 -1.53
C ASP A 13 -6.40 20.99 -0.75
N TYR A 14 -5.30 21.23 -1.46
CA TYR A 14 -4.00 21.53 -0.87
C TYR A 14 -3.95 22.96 -0.35
N ALA A 15 -3.36 23.12 0.84
CA ALA A 15 -3.21 24.42 1.47
C ALA A 15 -1.96 24.46 2.36
N ASP A 16 -1.53 25.67 2.70
CA ASP A 16 -0.55 25.90 3.75
C ASP A 16 -1.26 26.09 5.09
N TYR A 17 -0.74 25.46 6.15
CA TYR A 17 -1.27 25.55 7.50
C TYR A 17 -0.25 26.14 8.47
N GLU A 18 -0.67 27.08 9.27
CA GLU A 18 0.02 27.50 10.50
C GLU A 18 -0.81 27.08 11.71
N LEU A 19 -0.28 26.13 12.49
CA LEU A 19 -0.93 25.66 13.71
C LEU A 19 -0.24 26.27 14.93
N ARG A 20 -1.05 26.77 15.86
CA ARG A 20 -0.60 27.30 17.16
C ARG A 20 -1.36 26.60 18.27
N ILE A 21 -0.69 25.71 18.97
CA ILE A 21 -1.28 24.85 19.99
C ILE A 21 -0.71 25.24 21.34
N THR A 22 -1.57 25.70 22.26
CA THR A 22 -1.16 26.01 23.62
C THR A 22 -1.53 24.85 24.55
N ALA A 23 -0.52 24.26 25.17
CA ALA A 23 -0.68 23.13 26.09
C ALA A 23 0.02 23.40 27.43
N PRO A 24 -0.38 22.74 28.52
CA PRO A 24 0.34 22.83 29.78
C PRO A 24 1.79 22.33 29.68
N VAL A 25 2.69 22.90 30.47
CA VAL A 25 4.07 22.39 30.63
C VAL A 25 4.04 20.88 30.93
N GLY A 26 4.96 20.12 30.35
CA GLY A 26 5.03 18.66 30.47
C GLY A 26 4.17 17.89 29.48
N HIS A 27 3.41 18.57 28.60
CA HIS A 27 2.69 17.92 27.49
C HIS A 27 3.48 18.09 26.20
N LEU A 28 3.83 16.95 25.57
CA LEU A 28 4.38 16.96 24.22
C LEU A 28 3.27 17.24 23.22
N VAL A 29 3.59 18.03 22.22
CA VAL A 29 2.69 18.32 21.08
C VAL A 29 3.43 17.94 19.80
N LEU A 30 2.83 17.05 19.01
CA LEU A 30 3.23 16.72 17.66
C LEU A 30 2.09 17.12 16.72
N ALA A 31 2.41 17.56 15.53
CA ALA A 31 1.41 18.01 14.58
C ALA A 31 1.90 17.86 13.13
N THR A 32 0.96 17.97 12.21
CA THR A 32 1.27 18.25 10.80
C THR A 32 2.11 19.53 10.72
N GLY A 33 3.23 19.49 10.00
CA GLY A 33 4.14 20.62 9.82
C GLY A 33 5.39 20.59 10.70
N GLU A 34 6.37 21.42 10.34
CA GLU A 34 7.61 21.56 11.09
C GLU A 34 7.42 22.46 12.32
N LEU A 35 7.97 22.02 13.46
CA LEU A 35 8.01 22.83 14.67
C LEU A 35 8.93 24.05 14.48
N GLN A 36 8.38 25.26 14.58
CA GLN A 36 9.06 26.52 14.29
C GLN A 36 9.73 27.16 15.51
N ASN A 37 9.40 26.74 16.71
CA ASN A 37 9.89 27.34 17.95
C ASN A 37 10.39 26.32 18.99
N PRO A 38 11.28 25.39 18.60
CA PRO A 38 11.78 24.36 19.49
C PRO A 38 12.51 24.91 20.72
N GLU A 39 13.16 26.08 20.62
CA GLU A 39 13.83 26.75 21.72
C GLU A 39 12.87 27.16 22.83
N ALA A 40 11.63 27.50 22.48
CA ALA A 40 10.62 27.93 23.43
C ALA A 40 9.83 26.75 24.02
N THR A 41 9.86 25.57 23.39
CA THR A 41 9.01 24.47 23.76
C THR A 41 9.74 23.21 24.24
N LEU A 42 10.96 22.97 23.75
CA LEU A 42 11.78 21.81 24.09
C LEU A 42 12.96 22.17 24.97
N PRO A 43 13.32 21.32 25.95
CA PRO A 43 14.55 21.49 26.71
C PRO A 43 15.78 21.34 25.79
N ALA A 44 16.91 21.94 26.20
CA ALA A 44 18.16 21.91 25.42
C ALA A 44 18.58 20.47 25.06
N ALA A 45 18.50 19.54 26.01
CA ALA A 45 18.87 18.15 25.82
C ALA A 45 18.02 17.45 24.71
N ALA A 46 16.72 17.74 24.64
CA ALA A 46 15.86 17.19 23.59
C ALA A 46 16.25 17.75 22.22
N ARG A 47 16.56 19.05 22.14
CA ARG A 47 17.03 19.68 20.87
C ARG A 47 18.37 19.12 20.41
N GLU A 48 19.31 18.85 21.31
CA GLU A 48 20.59 18.22 21.01
C GLU A 48 20.39 16.78 20.49
N ARG A 49 19.48 16.00 21.09
CA ARG A 49 19.12 14.66 20.63
C ARG A 49 18.45 14.69 19.26
N LEU A 50 17.59 15.64 18.96
CA LEU A 50 17.04 15.86 17.61
C LEU A 50 18.12 16.16 16.58
N ALA A 51 19.10 17.00 16.93
CA ALA A 51 20.25 17.27 16.07
C ALA A 51 21.10 16.00 15.83
N GLN A 52 21.27 15.14 16.83
CA GLN A 52 21.92 13.84 16.67
C GLN A 52 21.14 12.93 15.72
N ALA A 53 19.80 12.84 15.85
CA ALA A 53 18.95 12.07 14.96
C ALA A 53 19.00 12.57 13.51
N ALA A 54 19.15 13.90 13.32
CA ALA A 54 19.31 14.49 11.99
C ALA A 54 20.67 14.20 11.36
N ALA A 55 21.72 14.06 12.17
CA ALA A 55 23.09 13.82 11.69
C ALA A 55 23.42 12.33 11.47
N GLY A 56 22.78 11.43 12.22
CA GLY A 56 23.06 9.98 12.23
C GLY A 56 21.86 9.15 11.80
N ARG A 57 22.12 7.87 11.51
CA ARG A 57 21.05 6.93 11.09
C ARG A 57 20.48 6.10 12.24
N ASP A 58 21.08 6.19 13.41
CA ASP A 58 20.58 5.49 14.58
C ASP A 58 19.29 6.13 15.10
N VAL A 59 18.45 5.32 15.72
CA VAL A 59 17.27 5.83 16.44
C VAL A 59 17.74 6.46 17.75
N VAL A 60 17.35 7.70 17.97
CA VAL A 60 17.70 8.48 19.16
C VAL A 60 16.44 8.67 20.01
N HIS A 61 16.53 8.34 21.29
CA HIS A 61 15.48 8.65 22.26
C HIS A 61 15.50 10.15 22.60
N VAL A 62 14.57 10.91 22.02
CA VAL A 62 14.48 12.38 22.21
C VAL A 62 13.90 12.71 23.57
N ILE A 63 12.81 12.07 23.95
CA ILE A 63 12.19 12.12 25.28
C ILE A 63 11.98 10.69 25.77
N GLY A 64 12.71 10.32 26.80
CA GLY A 64 12.65 9.00 27.43
C GLY A 64 11.97 9.03 28.80
N LYS A 65 11.87 7.86 29.42
CA LYS A 65 11.31 7.71 30.77
C LYS A 65 12.03 8.59 31.80
N GLU A 66 13.35 8.68 31.71
CA GLU A 66 14.12 9.49 32.66
C GLU A 66 13.79 11.00 32.58
N ASP A 67 13.44 11.50 31.38
CA ASP A 67 13.05 12.91 31.23
C ASP A 67 11.70 13.15 31.90
N HIS A 68 10.78 12.19 31.84
CA HIS A 68 9.52 12.22 32.59
C HIS A 68 9.74 12.19 34.11
N ASP A 69 10.58 11.29 34.60
CA ASP A 69 10.89 11.15 36.03
C ASP A 69 11.53 12.43 36.60
N LYS A 70 12.28 13.17 35.78
CA LYS A 70 12.91 14.45 36.13
C LYS A 70 12.05 15.71 35.86
N GLY A 71 10.86 15.52 35.24
CA GLY A 71 10.02 16.64 34.80
C GLY A 71 10.62 17.48 33.67
N GLN A 72 11.50 16.90 32.86
CA GLN A 72 12.29 17.59 31.79
C GLN A 72 11.76 17.25 30.38
N VAL A 73 10.44 17.07 30.24
CA VAL A 73 9.79 16.72 28.98
C VAL A 73 9.67 17.93 28.04
N THR A 74 9.40 19.11 28.61
CA THR A 74 9.27 20.37 27.86
C THR A 74 10.13 21.48 28.49
N ALA A 75 10.27 22.61 27.80
CA ALA A 75 10.81 23.81 28.39
C ALA A 75 9.94 24.27 29.58
N ALA A 76 10.54 25.05 30.48
CA ALA A 76 9.82 25.70 31.58
C ALA A 76 9.07 26.95 31.04
N SER A 77 7.98 27.30 31.71
CA SER A 77 7.21 28.51 31.43
C SER A 77 6.67 29.13 32.74
N ALA A 78 6.71 30.43 32.85
CA ALA A 78 6.28 31.15 34.07
C ALA A 78 4.77 31.05 34.31
N ASP A 79 3.98 30.95 33.26
CA ASP A 79 2.51 30.81 33.30
C ASP A 79 2.02 29.37 33.27
N GLY A 80 2.95 28.39 33.25
CA GLY A 80 2.65 26.96 33.20
C GLY A 80 2.15 26.46 31.87
N LYS A 81 2.25 27.22 30.79
CA LYS A 81 1.79 26.86 29.44
C LYS A 81 2.87 27.14 28.40
N LEU A 82 2.83 26.37 27.31
CA LEU A 82 3.70 26.56 26.16
C LEU A 82 2.86 26.60 24.89
N THR A 83 3.16 27.51 23.97
CA THR A 83 2.54 27.57 22.65
C THR A 83 3.50 27.00 21.62
N TRP A 84 3.11 25.87 21.03
CA TRP A 84 3.81 25.19 19.95
C TRP A 84 3.34 25.76 18.62
N ARG A 85 4.27 26.04 17.72
CA ARG A 85 3.97 26.60 16.40
C ARG A 85 4.48 25.68 15.32
N PHE A 86 3.59 25.23 14.43
CA PHE A 86 3.93 24.36 13.31
C PHE A 86 3.57 25.03 11.99
N LEU A 87 4.38 24.80 10.96
CA LEU A 87 4.13 25.23 9.58
C LEU A 87 4.14 24.01 8.67
N ALA A 88 3.06 23.81 7.93
CA ALA A 88 2.96 22.81 6.86
C ALA A 88 2.67 23.51 5.54
N LYS A 89 3.23 22.97 4.45
CA LYS A 89 3.00 23.49 3.09
C LYS A 89 2.48 22.39 2.21
N ASP A 90 1.58 22.77 1.32
CA ASP A 90 1.03 21.90 0.30
C ASP A 90 0.48 20.58 0.88
N VAL A 91 -0.33 20.66 1.94
CA VAL A 91 -0.98 19.51 2.58
C VAL A 91 -2.49 19.62 2.49
N ARG A 92 -3.17 18.47 2.50
CA ARG A 92 -4.63 18.40 2.35
C ARG A 92 -5.39 18.59 3.66
N ASP A 93 -4.74 18.33 4.79
CA ASP A 93 -5.33 18.38 6.12
C ASP A 93 -4.25 18.63 7.17
N ALA A 94 -4.65 18.74 8.44
CA ALA A 94 -3.74 18.89 9.55
C ALA A 94 -4.25 18.21 10.81
N ALA A 95 -3.38 17.46 11.48
CA ALA A 95 -3.66 16.78 12.73
C ALA A 95 -2.74 17.24 13.84
N VAL A 96 -3.20 17.07 15.08
CA VAL A 96 -2.45 17.38 16.30
C VAL A 96 -2.62 16.23 17.28
N SER A 97 -1.51 15.83 17.90
CA SER A 97 -1.50 14.94 19.07
C SER A 97 -0.88 15.64 20.26
N VAL A 98 -1.53 15.52 21.42
CA VAL A 98 -1.08 16.12 22.68
C VAL A 98 -1.15 15.06 23.76
N ALA A 99 -0.02 14.74 24.37
CA ALA A 99 0.01 13.79 25.47
C ALA A 99 1.06 14.16 26.52
N ARG A 100 0.78 13.78 27.76
CA ARG A 100 1.68 13.99 28.89
C ARG A 100 2.68 12.85 29.06
N THR A 101 2.37 11.69 28.52
CA THR A 101 3.04 10.41 28.79
C THR A 101 3.90 9.91 27.64
N TYR A 102 3.83 10.53 26.46
CA TYR A 102 4.56 10.06 25.29
C TYR A 102 6.07 9.96 25.50
N LEU A 103 6.61 8.81 25.11
CA LEU A 103 8.01 8.67 24.75
C LEU A 103 8.17 9.13 23.28
N TRP A 104 9.34 9.66 22.96
CA TRP A 104 9.61 10.20 21.62
C TRP A 104 10.95 9.72 21.11
N ASP A 105 10.91 8.97 20.02
CA ASP A 105 12.08 8.51 19.28
C ASP A 105 12.20 9.28 17.95
N ALA A 106 13.41 9.51 17.50
CA ALA A 106 13.68 10.13 16.20
C ALA A 106 14.86 9.52 15.47
N THR A 107 14.81 9.57 14.15
CA THR A 107 15.90 9.26 13.21
C THR A 107 15.68 10.07 11.94
N HIS A 108 16.47 9.85 10.88
CA HIS A 108 16.13 10.39 9.57
C HIS A 108 16.12 9.33 8.49
N ALA A 109 15.29 9.54 7.47
CA ALA A 109 15.28 8.79 6.22
C ALA A 109 16.08 9.52 5.14
N VAL A 110 16.76 8.75 4.28
CA VAL A 110 17.35 9.28 3.04
C VAL A 110 16.30 9.20 1.94
N VAL A 111 15.96 10.33 1.37
CA VAL A 111 14.94 10.43 0.31
C VAL A 111 15.65 10.62 -1.03
N LYS A 112 15.60 9.60 -1.86
CA LYS A 112 16.18 9.60 -3.19
C LYS A 112 15.61 10.71 -4.07
N ASP A 113 16.50 11.40 -4.79
CA ASP A 113 16.16 12.46 -5.76
C ASP A 113 15.32 13.62 -5.21
N LYS A 114 15.23 13.82 -3.88
CA LYS A 114 14.45 14.91 -3.26
C LYS A 114 14.93 16.30 -3.68
N GLY A 115 16.21 16.45 -3.92
CA GLY A 115 16.80 17.69 -4.43
C GLY A 115 16.83 17.81 -5.94
N GLY A 116 16.19 16.87 -6.65
CA GLY A 116 16.24 16.68 -8.10
C GLY A 116 17.01 15.42 -8.51
N PRO A 117 17.01 15.05 -9.78
CA PRO A 117 17.64 13.81 -10.24
C PRO A 117 19.09 13.67 -9.80
N GLY A 118 19.39 12.59 -9.06
CA GLY A 118 20.72 12.30 -8.51
C GLY A 118 21.11 13.09 -7.26
N VAL A 119 20.21 13.92 -6.70
CA VAL A 119 20.46 14.69 -5.48
C VAL A 119 19.53 14.21 -4.37
N ASP A 120 20.06 13.38 -3.49
CA ASP A 120 19.31 12.86 -2.34
C ASP A 120 19.09 13.97 -1.30
N GLY A 121 17.98 13.90 -0.59
CA GLY A 121 17.67 14.74 0.56
C GLY A 121 17.33 13.89 1.78
N THR A 122 16.85 14.54 2.82
CA THR A 122 16.48 13.88 4.08
C THR A 122 15.04 14.19 4.48
N CYS A 123 14.47 13.32 5.31
CA CYS A 123 13.21 13.49 5.99
C CYS A 123 13.41 13.08 7.45
N MET A 124 13.07 13.95 8.40
CA MET A 124 13.07 13.59 9.81
C MET A 124 11.95 12.60 10.09
N ILE A 125 12.26 11.55 10.81
CA ILE A 125 11.30 10.53 11.24
C ILE A 125 11.13 10.65 12.75
N HIS A 126 9.88 10.78 13.18
CA HIS A 126 9.49 10.79 14.58
C HIS A 126 8.57 9.61 14.87
N ALA A 127 8.71 9.01 16.03
CA ALA A 127 7.77 8.04 16.59
C ALA A 127 7.43 8.46 18.01
N VAL A 128 6.14 8.62 18.29
CA VAL A 128 5.65 8.96 19.63
C VAL A 128 4.65 7.92 20.08
N TYR A 129 4.83 7.45 21.31
CA TYR A 129 4.06 6.31 21.83
C TYR A 129 4.00 6.29 23.35
N GLU A 130 3.01 5.60 23.91
CA GLU A 130 2.85 5.42 25.33
C GLU A 130 3.89 4.45 25.91
N PRO A 131 4.30 4.62 27.16
CA PRO A 131 5.14 3.63 27.83
C PRO A 131 4.53 2.22 27.82
N ASN A 132 5.33 1.21 27.56
CA ASN A 132 4.92 -0.21 27.49
C ASN A 132 4.02 -0.59 26.30
N SER A 133 4.06 0.13 25.22
CA SER A 133 3.28 -0.11 24.00
C SER A 133 3.83 -1.19 23.05
N GLY A 134 4.46 -2.22 23.57
CA GLY A 134 4.93 -3.36 22.77
C GLY A 134 6.02 -2.99 21.77
N ASP A 135 5.81 -3.27 20.47
CA ASP A 135 6.82 -3.08 19.44
C ASP A 135 6.98 -1.61 18.96
N TRP A 136 6.33 -0.65 19.63
CA TRP A 136 6.45 0.77 19.31
C TRP A 136 7.87 1.32 19.46
N THR A 137 8.70 0.70 20.28
CA THR A 137 10.14 1.03 20.35
C THR A 137 10.88 0.86 19.03
N ARG A 138 10.27 0.20 18.04
CA ARG A 138 10.78 0.06 16.68
C ARG A 138 10.03 0.91 15.64
N ALA A 139 9.07 1.71 16.07
CA ALA A 139 8.21 2.47 15.15
C ALA A 139 9.00 3.42 14.24
N ALA A 140 10.05 4.07 14.76
CA ALA A 140 10.94 4.92 13.96
C ALA A 140 11.68 4.14 12.86
N GLU A 141 12.05 2.87 13.11
CA GLU A 141 12.67 2.01 12.08
C GLU A 141 11.68 1.65 10.97
N TYR A 142 10.44 1.29 11.35
CA TYR A 142 9.38 0.97 10.38
C TYR A 142 9.03 2.18 9.51
N ALA A 143 8.88 3.35 10.14
CA ALA A 143 8.57 4.59 9.44
C ALA A 143 9.70 5.00 8.50
N ARG A 144 10.96 4.95 8.95
CA ARG A 144 12.13 5.23 8.10
C ARG A 144 12.17 4.33 6.88
N HIS A 145 12.04 3.01 7.08
CA HIS A 145 12.05 2.05 5.98
C HIS A 145 10.95 2.36 4.95
N THR A 146 9.73 2.64 5.40
CA THR A 146 8.61 2.92 4.50
C THR A 146 8.85 4.17 3.67
N ILE A 147 9.32 5.26 4.28
CA ILE A 147 9.64 6.51 3.57
C ILE A 147 10.76 6.27 2.54
N GLU A 148 11.83 5.56 2.90
CA GLU A 148 12.94 5.25 1.98
C GLU A 148 12.49 4.32 0.84
N TYR A 149 11.71 3.28 1.16
CA TYR A 149 11.20 2.31 0.20
C TYR A 149 10.30 2.96 -0.86
N MET A 150 9.32 3.71 -0.42
CA MET A 150 8.36 4.38 -1.30
C MET A 150 9.01 5.50 -2.10
N SER A 151 9.89 6.28 -1.48
CA SER A 151 10.63 7.35 -2.17
C SER A 151 11.47 6.82 -3.34
N ALA A 152 12.12 5.68 -3.15
CA ALA A 152 12.95 5.08 -4.19
C ALA A 152 12.14 4.43 -5.33
N ARG A 153 10.88 4.07 -5.11
CA ARG A 153 10.08 3.28 -6.06
C ARG A 153 8.96 4.04 -6.74
N VAL A 154 8.41 5.06 -6.04
CA VAL A 154 7.23 5.78 -6.51
C VAL A 154 7.56 7.23 -6.83
N HIS A 155 7.88 8.02 -5.81
CA HIS A 155 8.17 9.44 -5.94
C HIS A 155 8.90 9.91 -4.67
N PRO A 156 9.89 10.84 -4.73
CA PRO A 156 10.52 11.40 -3.55
C PRO A 156 9.48 11.94 -2.55
N TYR A 157 9.59 11.56 -1.28
CA TYR A 157 8.75 12.09 -0.22
C TYR A 157 8.97 13.61 -0.09
N PRO A 158 7.94 14.44 -0.30
CA PRO A 158 8.19 15.86 -0.49
C PRO A 158 8.40 16.64 0.82
N TRP A 159 7.74 16.21 1.89
CA TRP A 159 7.71 16.96 3.14
C TRP A 159 8.97 16.77 4.00
N PRO A 160 9.24 17.70 4.96
CA PRO A 160 10.48 17.69 5.73
C PRO A 160 10.54 16.63 6.82
N HIS A 161 9.39 16.18 7.34
CA HIS A 161 9.32 15.13 8.36
C HIS A 161 8.13 14.22 8.19
N MET A 162 8.13 13.10 8.93
CA MET A 162 7.03 12.19 9.10
C MET A 162 6.96 11.70 10.55
N THR A 163 5.77 11.72 11.13
CA THR A 163 5.53 11.28 12.50
C THR A 163 4.60 10.06 12.50
N ALA A 164 5.06 8.94 13.05
CA ALA A 164 4.21 7.82 13.45
C ALA A 164 3.78 8.05 14.90
N CYS A 165 2.49 8.23 15.12
CA CYS A 165 1.92 8.54 16.43
C CYS A 165 1.05 7.39 16.91
N GLU A 166 1.34 6.84 18.10
CA GLU A 166 0.40 5.92 18.76
C GLU A 166 -0.85 6.69 19.18
N GLY A 167 -2.00 6.23 18.73
CA GLY A 167 -3.29 6.84 19.02
C GLY A 167 -4.27 5.89 19.67
N ILE A 168 -5.42 6.43 20.03
CA ILE A 168 -6.50 5.73 20.73
C ILE A 168 -7.47 5.00 19.80
N ILE A 169 -7.26 5.07 18.48
CA ILE A 169 -8.10 4.42 17.47
C ILE A 169 -7.65 2.99 17.20
N GLY A 170 -8.57 2.13 16.76
CA GLY A 170 -8.23 0.83 16.18
C GLY A 170 -7.85 0.99 14.70
N GLY A 171 -6.78 0.34 14.23
CA GLY A 171 -6.25 0.59 12.90
C GLY A 171 -5.39 1.83 12.84
N GLY A 172 -5.55 2.66 11.83
CA GLY A 172 -4.80 3.91 11.70
C GLY A 172 -5.58 5.02 11.00
N MET A 173 -4.92 6.16 10.81
CA MET A 173 -5.39 7.31 10.06
C MET A 173 -4.21 8.12 9.53
N GLU A 174 -4.25 8.46 8.26
CA GLU A 174 -3.14 8.92 7.46
C GLU A 174 -2.98 10.44 7.36
N TYR A 175 -3.23 11.19 8.37
CA TYR A 175 -3.03 12.65 8.26
C TYR A 175 -1.66 13.03 7.70
N PRO A 176 -1.58 14.10 6.88
CA PRO A 176 -0.32 14.49 6.23
C PRO A 176 0.78 14.74 7.24
N MET A 177 1.97 14.18 7.00
CA MET A 177 3.17 14.31 7.86
C MET A 177 3.01 13.76 9.29
N MET A 178 1.84 13.26 9.66
CA MET A 178 1.56 12.71 10.98
C MET A 178 0.42 11.68 10.91
N THR A 179 0.77 10.40 11.00
CA THR A 179 -0.24 9.34 11.06
C THR A 179 -0.63 9.02 12.49
N ILE A 180 -1.85 8.57 12.70
CA ILE A 180 -2.30 8.01 13.97
C ILE A 180 -2.43 6.51 13.79
N CYS A 181 -1.72 5.72 14.58
CA CYS A 181 -1.71 4.27 14.49
C CYS A 181 -2.08 3.64 15.83
N GLY A 182 -2.88 2.58 15.80
CA GLY A 182 -3.26 1.81 16.97
C GLY A 182 -2.55 0.47 17.09
N GLY A 183 -2.73 -0.17 18.23
CA GLY A 183 -2.28 -1.55 18.46
C GLY A 183 -0.84 -1.69 18.94
N ARG A 184 -0.55 -2.88 19.51
CA ARG A 184 0.75 -3.20 20.13
C ARG A 184 1.81 -3.72 19.16
N GLN A 185 1.44 -4.07 17.93
CA GLN A 185 2.33 -4.51 16.86
C GLN A 185 2.14 -3.60 15.64
N PRO A 186 2.66 -2.37 15.70
CA PRO A 186 2.28 -1.31 14.77
C PRO A 186 2.91 -1.43 13.38
N ALA A 187 3.88 -2.32 13.15
CA ALA A 187 4.66 -2.37 11.91
C ALA A 187 3.81 -2.38 10.64
N GLY A 188 2.71 -3.15 10.64
CA GLY A 188 1.80 -3.25 9.49
C GLY A 188 0.97 -1.99 9.30
N VAL A 189 0.45 -1.44 10.39
CA VAL A 189 -0.35 -0.21 10.38
C VAL A 189 0.53 0.99 10.01
N ILE A 190 1.70 1.15 10.64
CA ILE A 190 2.65 2.23 10.28
C ILE A 190 3.01 2.17 8.80
N ALA A 191 3.32 0.98 8.25
CA ALA A 191 3.62 0.87 6.83
C ALA A 191 2.43 1.25 5.94
N HIS A 192 1.21 0.93 6.35
CA HIS A 192 -0.01 1.28 5.63
C HIS A 192 -0.23 2.80 5.66
N GLU A 193 -0.31 3.38 6.85
CA GLU A 193 -0.56 4.82 7.02
C GLU A 193 0.53 5.70 6.37
N LEU A 194 1.77 5.23 6.32
CA LEU A 194 2.82 5.97 5.65
C LEU A 194 2.79 5.80 4.11
N CYS A 195 2.30 4.69 3.58
CA CYS A 195 2.08 4.56 2.14
C CYS A 195 1.00 5.53 1.63
N HIS A 196 0.01 5.86 2.46
CA HIS A 196 -0.97 6.90 2.17
C HIS A 196 -0.37 8.29 1.94
N MET A 197 0.87 8.54 2.36
CA MET A 197 1.53 9.81 2.05
C MET A 197 1.71 10.03 0.54
N TRP A 198 1.65 8.96 -0.26
CA TRP A 198 1.60 9.06 -1.71
C TRP A 198 0.16 9.01 -2.24
N PHE A 199 -0.71 8.19 -1.63
CA PHE A 199 -2.10 7.97 -2.03
C PHE A 199 -2.99 7.91 -0.77
N PRO A 200 -3.72 8.99 -0.39
CA PRO A 200 -4.08 10.14 -1.21
C PRO A 200 -3.34 11.45 -0.89
N MET A 201 -2.34 11.46 0.02
CA MET A 201 -1.81 12.73 0.52
C MET A 201 -1.05 13.52 -0.55
N LEU A 202 -0.23 12.88 -1.38
CA LEU A 202 0.46 13.54 -2.50
C LEU A 202 -0.40 13.58 -3.76
N VAL A 203 -1.09 12.49 -4.09
CA VAL A 203 -1.98 12.36 -5.24
C VAL A 203 -3.42 12.31 -4.73
N GLY A 204 -4.07 13.46 -4.67
CA GLY A 204 -5.30 13.70 -3.94
C GLY A 204 -6.56 13.14 -4.60
N SER A 205 -6.71 11.83 -4.69
CA SER A 205 -7.93 11.19 -5.19
C SER A 205 -9.16 11.50 -4.33
N ASN A 206 -10.35 11.33 -4.90
CA ASN A 206 -11.61 11.52 -4.20
C ASN A 206 -11.99 10.24 -3.44
N GLU A 207 -11.62 10.15 -2.17
CA GLU A 207 -11.83 9.00 -1.29
C GLU A 207 -13.31 8.65 -1.11
N LYS A 208 -14.19 9.65 -1.14
CA LYS A 208 -15.65 9.42 -1.03
C LYS A 208 -16.24 8.69 -2.22
N ARG A 209 -15.71 8.96 -3.42
CA ARG A 209 -16.24 8.36 -4.66
C ARG A 209 -15.46 7.15 -5.11
N PHE A 210 -14.16 7.10 -4.80
CA PHE A 210 -13.23 6.13 -5.35
C PHE A 210 -12.22 5.70 -4.29
N ALA A 211 -12.71 5.21 -3.14
CA ALA A 211 -11.89 4.78 -2.00
C ALA A 211 -10.81 3.75 -2.38
N TRP A 212 -10.99 3.01 -3.47
CA TRP A 212 -10.01 2.06 -3.97
C TRP A 212 -8.70 2.72 -4.49
N GLN A 213 -8.72 4.01 -4.90
CA GLN A 213 -7.50 4.74 -5.29
C GLN A 213 -6.67 5.19 -4.09
N ASP A 214 -7.29 5.26 -2.96
CA ASP A 214 -6.71 5.52 -1.66
C ASP A 214 -6.24 4.20 -1.04
N GLU A 215 -7.13 3.40 -0.54
CA GLU A 215 -6.89 2.20 0.24
C GLU A 215 -6.30 1.03 -0.57
N GLY A 216 -6.74 0.91 -1.81
CA GLY A 216 -6.27 -0.16 -2.69
C GLY A 216 -4.83 0.03 -3.13
N PHE A 217 -4.46 1.26 -3.51
CA PHE A 217 -3.06 1.57 -3.83
C PHE A 217 -2.19 1.38 -2.59
N THR A 218 -2.64 1.88 -1.47
CA THR A 218 -1.92 1.79 -0.19
C THR A 218 -1.76 0.35 0.27
N THR A 219 -2.80 -0.48 0.19
CA THR A 219 -2.71 -1.91 0.52
C THR A 219 -1.70 -2.64 -0.37
N PHE A 220 -1.73 -2.38 -1.68
CA PHE A 220 -0.75 -2.95 -2.61
C PHE A 220 0.69 -2.59 -2.22
N TRP A 221 0.97 -1.30 -1.96
CA TRP A 221 2.31 -0.85 -1.60
C TRP A 221 2.73 -1.33 -0.21
N THR A 222 1.80 -1.38 0.75
CA THR A 222 2.03 -1.93 2.09
C THR A 222 2.50 -3.38 2.02
N THR A 223 1.87 -4.20 1.17
CA THR A 223 2.27 -5.60 0.98
C THR A 223 3.71 -5.70 0.50
N LEU A 224 4.10 -4.91 -0.49
CA LEU A 224 5.47 -4.91 -1.03
C LEU A 224 6.49 -4.35 -0.02
N CYS A 225 6.13 -3.28 0.67
CA CYS A 225 6.97 -2.65 1.69
C CYS A 225 7.26 -3.61 2.86
N ARG A 226 6.24 -4.33 3.33
CA ARG A 226 6.38 -5.31 4.42
C ARG A 226 7.21 -6.52 4.02
N ASP A 227 7.03 -7.03 2.80
CA ASP A 227 7.86 -8.12 2.28
C ASP A 227 9.34 -7.68 2.22
N ASP A 228 9.62 -6.47 1.77
CA ASP A 228 10.98 -5.92 1.74
C ASP A 228 11.55 -5.73 3.16
N PHE A 229 10.80 -5.15 4.08
CA PHE A 229 11.25 -4.94 5.46
C PHE A 229 11.57 -6.25 6.18
N THR A 230 10.67 -7.23 6.06
CA THR A 230 10.81 -8.53 6.73
C THR A 230 11.74 -9.50 5.99
N LYS A 231 12.18 -9.16 4.77
CA LYS A 231 12.90 -10.04 3.85
C LYS A 231 12.16 -11.37 3.59
N ARG A 232 10.83 -11.30 3.58
CA ARG A 232 9.95 -12.44 3.30
C ARG A 232 9.14 -12.16 2.06
N ALA A 233 9.25 -13.05 1.07
CA ALA A 233 8.42 -12.99 -0.12
C ALA A 233 7.07 -13.69 0.11
N GLY A 234 6.06 -13.33 -0.68
CA GLY A 234 4.78 -14.04 -0.75
C GLY A 234 3.56 -13.21 -0.39
N GLY A 235 3.73 -11.94 -0.05
CA GLY A 235 2.63 -11.01 0.16
C GLY A 235 1.69 -10.93 -1.05
N PRO A 236 2.17 -10.63 -2.26
CA PRO A 236 1.35 -10.59 -3.47
C PRO A 236 0.55 -11.88 -3.71
N ARG A 237 1.20 -13.03 -3.56
CA ARG A 237 0.54 -14.34 -3.68
C ARG A 237 -0.58 -14.51 -2.66
N ARG A 238 -0.35 -14.09 -1.41
CA ARG A 238 -1.37 -14.15 -0.35
C ARG A 238 -2.57 -13.29 -0.71
N ASP A 239 -2.37 -12.06 -1.17
CA ASP A 239 -3.44 -11.12 -1.49
C ASP A 239 -4.28 -11.63 -2.67
N VAL A 240 -3.65 -12.22 -3.69
CA VAL A 240 -4.34 -12.90 -4.81
C VAL A 240 -5.17 -14.10 -4.32
N LEU A 241 -4.64 -14.93 -3.42
CA LEU A 241 -5.38 -16.06 -2.87
C LEU A 241 -6.55 -15.64 -1.98
N GLN A 242 -6.38 -14.58 -1.18
CA GLN A 242 -7.47 -14.01 -0.37
C GLN A 242 -8.61 -13.50 -1.25
N TYR A 243 -8.29 -12.77 -2.33
CA TYR A 243 -9.27 -12.38 -3.33
C TYR A 243 -10.05 -13.59 -3.88
N GLY A 244 -9.33 -14.61 -4.36
CA GLY A 244 -9.96 -15.82 -4.93
C GLY A 244 -10.91 -16.51 -3.94
N ASN A 245 -10.53 -16.62 -2.67
CA ASN A 245 -11.37 -17.20 -1.63
C ASN A 245 -12.65 -16.38 -1.36
N GLN A 246 -12.56 -15.06 -1.37
CA GLN A 246 -13.71 -14.17 -1.19
C GLN A 246 -14.70 -14.32 -2.34
N VAL A 247 -14.19 -14.28 -3.59
CA VAL A 247 -15.02 -14.44 -4.80
C VAL A 247 -15.64 -15.82 -4.87
N ALA A 248 -14.92 -16.88 -4.50
CA ALA A 248 -15.45 -18.23 -4.43
C ALA A 248 -16.60 -18.38 -3.39
N ALA A 249 -16.59 -17.55 -2.35
CA ALA A 249 -17.70 -17.48 -1.37
C ALA A 249 -18.94 -16.73 -1.89
N GLY A 250 -18.83 -16.05 -3.04
CA GLY A 250 -19.92 -15.27 -3.65
C GLY A 250 -19.90 -13.79 -3.30
N ASP A 251 -18.83 -13.31 -2.69
CA ASP A 251 -18.74 -11.95 -2.11
C ASP A 251 -17.95 -10.97 -3.01
N ASP A 252 -18.02 -11.11 -4.34
CA ASP A 252 -17.40 -10.13 -5.25
C ASP A 252 -18.22 -8.84 -5.33
N VAL A 253 -17.53 -7.71 -5.40
CA VAL A 253 -18.13 -6.38 -5.44
C VAL A 253 -17.47 -5.47 -6.46
N VAL A 254 -18.22 -4.47 -6.94
CA VAL A 254 -17.72 -3.43 -7.87
C VAL A 254 -16.94 -2.38 -7.09
N CYS A 255 -15.70 -2.05 -7.52
CA CYS A 255 -14.89 -1.00 -6.88
C CYS A 255 -15.34 0.43 -7.22
N MET A 256 -15.99 0.62 -8.38
CA MET A 256 -16.40 1.93 -8.91
C MET A 256 -17.75 2.37 -8.34
N ARG A 257 -17.88 2.39 -7.02
CA ARG A 257 -19.07 2.87 -6.31
C ARG A 257 -18.67 3.92 -5.28
N HIS A 258 -19.60 4.81 -4.96
CA HIS A 258 -19.40 5.76 -3.87
C HIS A 258 -19.25 5.00 -2.54
N ALA A 259 -18.24 5.35 -1.75
CA ALA A 259 -17.89 4.64 -0.51
C ALA A 259 -19.08 4.43 0.45
N ASP A 260 -19.93 5.46 0.61
CA ASP A 260 -21.10 5.40 1.47
C ASP A 260 -22.24 4.48 0.96
N THR A 261 -22.09 3.89 -0.22
CA THR A 261 -23.11 2.98 -0.80
C THR A 261 -22.77 1.50 -0.62
N TYR A 262 -21.61 1.19 -0.06
CA TYR A 262 -21.25 -0.19 0.29
C TYR A 262 -21.93 -0.61 1.60
N GLY A 263 -22.26 -1.89 1.69
CA GLY A 263 -22.51 -2.55 2.98
C GLY A 263 -21.25 -2.56 3.83
N GLN A 264 -21.41 -2.81 5.12
CA GLN A 264 -20.30 -2.75 6.08
C GLN A 264 -19.19 -3.76 5.73
N ASP A 265 -19.56 -4.96 5.24
CA ASP A 265 -18.62 -6.03 4.89
C ASP A 265 -18.03 -5.83 3.48
N ASP A 266 -18.76 -5.16 2.57
CA ASP A 266 -18.34 -4.94 1.18
C ASP A 266 -17.26 -3.87 1.05
N PHE A 267 -17.30 -2.83 1.91
CA PHE A 267 -16.40 -1.68 1.80
C PHE A 267 -14.93 -2.09 1.89
N GLY A 268 -14.59 -2.91 2.90
CA GLY A 268 -13.21 -3.37 3.09
C GLY A 268 -12.68 -4.16 1.89
N PHE A 269 -13.52 -5.01 1.30
CA PHE A 269 -13.11 -5.77 0.12
C PHE A 269 -13.00 -4.90 -1.14
N ALA A 270 -14.00 -4.03 -1.39
CA ALA A 270 -14.04 -3.16 -2.56
C ALA A 270 -12.93 -2.10 -2.59
N SER A 271 -12.56 -1.59 -1.40
CA SER A 271 -11.60 -0.49 -1.29
C SER A 271 -10.16 -0.97 -1.08
N TYR A 272 -9.94 -2.03 -0.32
CA TYR A 272 -8.61 -2.55 0.07
C TYR A 272 -8.22 -3.81 -0.72
N GLY A 273 -8.94 -4.92 -0.47
CA GLY A 273 -8.52 -6.26 -0.89
C GLY A 273 -8.55 -6.49 -2.39
N LYS A 274 -9.70 -6.24 -3.03
CA LYS A 274 -9.87 -6.43 -4.47
C LYS A 274 -8.93 -5.55 -5.28
N PRO A 275 -8.86 -4.21 -5.09
CA PRO A 275 -7.99 -3.39 -5.91
C PRO A 275 -6.50 -3.71 -5.71
N ALA A 276 -6.05 -4.06 -4.50
CA ALA A 276 -4.67 -4.49 -4.29
C ALA A 276 -4.35 -5.78 -5.05
N ALA A 277 -5.23 -6.78 -5.01
CA ALA A 277 -5.08 -8.03 -5.76
C ALA A 277 -5.09 -7.78 -7.29
N VAL A 278 -5.98 -6.89 -7.78
CA VAL A 278 -6.02 -6.46 -9.18
C VAL A 278 -4.71 -5.81 -9.60
N LEU A 279 -4.11 -4.98 -8.76
CA LEU A 279 -2.81 -4.38 -9.05
C LEU A 279 -1.68 -5.41 -9.10
N HIS A 280 -1.70 -6.43 -8.25
CA HIS A 280 -0.74 -7.54 -8.32
C HIS A 280 -0.87 -8.31 -9.63
N GLN A 281 -2.10 -8.59 -10.07
CA GLN A 281 -2.36 -9.22 -11.37
C GLN A 281 -1.93 -8.32 -12.55
N LEU A 282 -2.21 -7.01 -12.49
CA LEU A 282 -1.78 -6.06 -13.52
C LEU A 282 -0.24 -5.98 -13.61
N ARG A 283 0.42 -6.01 -12.46
CA ARG A 283 1.88 -6.07 -12.41
C ARG A 283 2.43 -7.34 -13.07
N ALA A 284 1.82 -8.49 -12.82
CA ALA A 284 2.20 -9.74 -13.46
C ALA A 284 1.93 -9.71 -14.98
N LEU A 285 0.85 -9.08 -15.42
CA LEU A 285 0.50 -8.93 -16.82
C LEU A 285 1.49 -8.02 -17.59
N LEU A 286 1.87 -6.88 -17.00
CA LEU A 286 2.71 -5.87 -17.66
C LEU A 286 4.22 -6.08 -17.43
N GLY A 287 4.60 -6.85 -16.42
CA GLY A 287 5.95 -6.94 -15.91
C GLY A 287 6.35 -5.75 -15.02
N ASP A 288 7.33 -5.97 -14.15
CA ASP A 288 7.75 -5.00 -13.14
C ASP A 288 8.18 -3.66 -13.72
N GLU A 289 8.99 -3.67 -14.77
CA GLU A 289 9.52 -2.45 -15.37
C GLU A 289 8.41 -1.51 -15.84
N THR A 290 7.48 -2.03 -16.66
CA THR A 290 6.36 -1.26 -17.22
C THR A 290 5.39 -0.82 -16.14
N PHE A 291 5.02 -1.72 -15.22
CA PHE A 291 4.09 -1.44 -14.16
C PHE A 291 4.59 -0.32 -13.24
N PHE A 292 5.81 -0.40 -12.74
CA PHE A 292 6.37 0.62 -11.86
C PHE A 292 6.70 1.92 -12.61
N ALA A 293 7.03 1.87 -13.89
CA ALA A 293 7.16 3.09 -14.71
C ALA A 293 5.82 3.82 -14.82
N ALA A 294 4.71 3.09 -15.01
CA ALA A 294 3.38 3.67 -15.06
C ALA A 294 2.97 4.30 -13.72
N PHE A 295 3.23 3.63 -12.60
CA PHE A 295 2.97 4.20 -11.27
C PHE A 295 3.78 5.47 -11.00
N ARG A 296 5.08 5.48 -11.30
CA ARG A 296 5.93 6.67 -11.17
C ARG A 296 5.42 7.82 -12.03
N ARG A 297 5.04 7.53 -13.28
CA ARG A 297 4.50 8.53 -14.20
C ARG A 297 3.18 9.11 -13.65
N TYR A 298 2.26 8.25 -13.21
CA TYR A 298 0.99 8.67 -12.61
C TYR A 298 1.21 9.57 -11.40
N THR A 299 2.08 9.17 -10.48
CA THR A 299 2.37 9.96 -9.28
C THR A 299 2.99 11.31 -9.62
N ALA A 300 3.94 11.36 -10.54
CA ALA A 300 4.60 12.61 -10.95
C ALA A 300 3.63 13.57 -11.67
N ASP A 301 2.77 13.06 -12.53
CA ASP A 301 1.82 13.90 -13.29
C ASP A 301 0.69 14.47 -12.41
N TRP A 302 0.33 13.71 -11.33
CA TRP A 302 -0.79 14.03 -10.47
C TRP A 302 -0.41 14.47 -9.05
N ALA A 303 0.87 14.63 -8.76
CA ALA A 303 1.32 15.22 -7.48
C ALA A 303 0.64 16.57 -7.25
N TYR A 304 0.07 16.76 -6.05
CA TYR A 304 -0.69 17.94 -5.63
C TYR A 304 -1.91 18.25 -6.49
N LYS A 305 -2.51 17.22 -7.12
CA LYS A 305 -3.71 17.33 -7.93
C LYS A 305 -4.72 16.27 -7.56
N HIS A 306 -5.90 16.34 -8.18
CA HIS A 306 -7.05 15.49 -7.88
C HIS A 306 -7.43 14.64 -9.10
N PRO A 307 -6.75 13.50 -9.36
CA PRO A 307 -7.08 12.64 -10.49
C PRO A 307 -8.38 11.87 -10.25
N TYR A 308 -9.03 11.54 -11.36
CA TYR A 308 -10.09 10.55 -11.41
C TYR A 308 -9.53 9.16 -11.79
N PRO A 309 -10.31 8.08 -11.60
CA PRO A 309 -9.90 6.73 -12.01
C PRO A 309 -9.39 6.61 -13.45
N HIS A 310 -10.02 7.33 -14.38
CA HIS A 310 -9.63 7.28 -15.79
C HIS A 310 -8.23 7.87 -16.04
N ASP A 311 -7.77 8.79 -15.23
CA ASP A 311 -6.40 9.33 -15.32
C ASP A 311 -5.35 8.26 -15.00
N PHE A 312 -5.64 7.41 -14.01
CA PHE A 312 -4.83 6.24 -13.71
C PHE A 312 -4.88 5.22 -14.86
N PHE A 313 -6.07 4.88 -15.37
CA PHE A 313 -6.24 3.92 -16.46
C PHE A 313 -5.52 4.37 -17.73
N HIS A 314 -5.67 5.64 -18.12
CA HIS A 314 -5.00 6.21 -19.28
C HIS A 314 -3.48 6.21 -19.12
N THR A 315 -2.96 6.57 -17.95
CA THR A 315 -1.51 6.56 -17.70
C THR A 315 -0.93 5.15 -17.88
N PHE A 316 -1.60 4.12 -17.38
CA PHE A 316 -1.14 2.73 -17.54
C PHE A 316 -1.22 2.26 -19.00
N ALA A 317 -2.29 2.58 -19.71
CA ALA A 317 -2.40 2.29 -21.14
C ALA A 317 -1.31 3.00 -21.96
N ASP A 318 -1.08 4.28 -21.68
CA ASP A 318 -0.07 5.09 -22.37
C ASP A 318 1.36 4.58 -22.15
N VAL A 319 1.71 4.22 -20.93
CA VAL A 319 3.06 3.73 -20.62
C VAL A 319 3.28 2.32 -21.15
N SER A 320 2.29 1.44 -21.01
CA SER A 320 2.39 0.04 -21.49
C SER A 320 2.26 -0.08 -23.01
N LYS A 321 1.71 0.93 -23.68
CA LYS A 321 1.33 0.87 -25.11
C LYS A 321 0.35 -0.26 -25.43
N GLN A 322 -0.49 -0.62 -24.47
CA GLN A 322 -1.51 -1.66 -24.58
C GLN A 322 -2.89 -1.07 -24.35
N ASP A 323 -3.89 -1.60 -25.06
CA ASP A 323 -5.29 -1.33 -24.72
C ASP A 323 -5.67 -2.16 -23.49
N LEU A 324 -5.75 -1.49 -22.34
CA LEU A 324 -6.15 -2.07 -21.06
C LEU A 324 -7.63 -1.82 -20.73
N SER A 325 -8.42 -1.30 -21.66
CA SER A 325 -9.82 -0.92 -21.42
C SER A 325 -10.66 -2.10 -20.92
N ALA A 326 -10.53 -3.27 -21.54
CA ALA A 326 -11.23 -4.47 -21.13
C ALA A 326 -10.78 -4.96 -19.75
N TYR A 327 -9.47 -4.83 -19.44
CA TYR A 327 -8.92 -5.17 -18.13
C TYR A 327 -9.53 -4.30 -17.04
N PHE A 328 -9.45 -2.97 -17.17
CA PHE A 328 -9.98 -2.05 -16.17
C PHE A 328 -11.50 -2.15 -16.02
N ARG A 329 -12.23 -2.32 -17.13
CA ARG A 329 -13.67 -2.58 -17.06
C ARG A 329 -13.98 -3.83 -16.22
N THR A 330 -13.35 -4.96 -16.53
CA THR A 330 -13.58 -6.23 -15.84
C THR A 330 -13.34 -6.11 -14.34
N TRP A 331 -12.24 -5.51 -13.92
CA TRP A 331 -11.80 -5.60 -12.55
C TRP A 331 -12.26 -4.46 -11.64
N PHE A 332 -12.62 -3.30 -12.18
CA PHE A 332 -13.08 -2.17 -11.38
C PHE A 332 -14.58 -1.90 -11.52
N PHE A 333 -15.17 -2.12 -12.69
CA PHE A 333 -16.57 -1.79 -12.95
C PHE A 333 -17.52 -2.97 -12.85
N GLU A 334 -17.00 -4.19 -12.82
CA GLU A 334 -17.81 -5.43 -12.79
C GLU A 334 -17.45 -6.29 -11.57
N ALA A 335 -18.36 -7.18 -11.21
CA ALA A 335 -18.15 -8.25 -10.24
C ALA A 335 -18.17 -9.60 -10.98
N TRP A 336 -17.14 -9.83 -11.81
CA TRP A 336 -17.00 -11.00 -12.66
C TRP A 336 -15.86 -11.90 -12.18
N ALA A 337 -16.20 -13.15 -11.87
CA ALA A 337 -15.20 -14.14 -11.49
C ALA A 337 -14.39 -14.60 -12.71
N LEU A 338 -13.10 -14.83 -12.51
CA LEU A 338 -12.23 -15.59 -13.40
C LEU A 338 -12.18 -17.04 -12.92
N ASP A 339 -12.38 -17.99 -13.84
CA ASP A 339 -12.37 -19.42 -13.56
C ASP A 339 -11.89 -20.17 -14.80
N HIS A 340 -10.58 -20.41 -14.89
CA HIS A 340 -9.97 -21.22 -15.94
C HIS A 340 -9.79 -22.67 -15.47
N ALA A 341 -10.44 -23.61 -16.13
CA ALA A 341 -10.43 -25.03 -15.79
C ALA A 341 -9.68 -25.87 -16.83
N ILE A 342 -9.13 -27.00 -16.39
CA ILE A 342 -8.69 -28.10 -17.27
C ILE A 342 -9.88 -29.01 -17.51
N GLU A 343 -10.45 -28.98 -18.73
CA GLU A 343 -11.55 -29.86 -19.13
C GLU A 343 -11.08 -31.31 -19.37
N ALA A 344 -9.92 -31.47 -20.02
CA ALA A 344 -9.32 -32.78 -20.27
C ALA A 344 -7.81 -32.66 -20.58
N VAL A 345 -7.07 -33.70 -20.26
CA VAL A 345 -5.65 -33.88 -20.67
C VAL A 345 -5.50 -35.26 -21.32
N GLU A 346 -4.95 -35.28 -22.52
CA GLU A 346 -4.54 -36.47 -23.24
C GLU A 346 -3.01 -36.49 -23.37
N ALA A 347 -2.34 -37.34 -22.59
CA ALA A 347 -0.90 -37.52 -22.64
C ALA A 347 -0.57 -38.90 -23.21
N GLY A 348 0.09 -38.96 -24.36
CA GLY A 348 0.45 -40.19 -25.05
C GLY A 348 0.97 -39.94 -26.45
N GLY A 349 1.68 -40.90 -27.01
CA GLY A 349 2.23 -40.80 -28.36
C GLY A 349 3.27 -39.68 -28.53
N GLY A 350 3.99 -39.38 -27.46
CA GLY A 350 5.03 -38.33 -27.48
C GLY A 350 4.52 -36.90 -27.41
N ARG A 351 3.26 -36.68 -27.05
CA ARG A 351 2.67 -35.33 -26.88
C ARG A 351 1.67 -35.29 -25.72
N THR A 352 1.35 -34.09 -25.29
CA THR A 352 0.28 -33.79 -24.31
C THR A 352 -0.63 -32.73 -24.90
N VAL A 353 -1.91 -33.04 -25.00
CA VAL A 353 -2.97 -32.12 -25.42
C VAL A 353 -3.83 -31.76 -24.21
N VAL A 354 -3.92 -30.46 -23.91
CA VAL A 354 -4.69 -29.92 -22.79
C VAL A 354 -5.88 -29.13 -23.35
N ARG A 355 -7.10 -29.56 -23.01
CA ARG A 355 -8.33 -28.83 -23.31
C ARG A 355 -8.70 -28.00 -22.10
N LEU A 356 -8.90 -26.71 -22.36
CA LEU A 356 -9.21 -25.68 -21.36
C LEU A 356 -10.66 -25.24 -21.52
N LEU A 357 -11.28 -24.88 -20.40
CA LEU A 357 -12.61 -24.31 -20.33
C LEU A 357 -12.57 -23.06 -19.45
N ASP A 358 -13.00 -21.92 -19.98
CA ASP A 358 -13.30 -20.72 -19.18
C ASP A 358 -14.74 -20.82 -18.67
N GLN A 359 -14.91 -20.92 -17.36
CA GLN A 359 -16.19 -21.02 -16.66
C GLN A 359 -16.63 -19.67 -16.08
N GLY A 360 -15.72 -18.68 -16.08
CA GLY A 360 -15.94 -17.35 -15.56
C GLY A 360 -16.58 -16.39 -16.57
N ARG A 361 -16.60 -15.12 -16.17
CA ARG A 361 -16.96 -13.98 -17.03
C ARG A 361 -15.80 -13.04 -17.26
N ALA A 362 -14.84 -13.03 -16.33
CA ALA A 362 -13.66 -12.18 -16.40
C ALA A 362 -12.69 -12.74 -17.45
N VAL A 363 -12.25 -11.87 -18.35
CA VAL A 363 -11.33 -12.26 -19.43
C VAL A 363 -9.90 -11.93 -19.03
N HIS A 364 -9.03 -12.96 -19.02
CA HIS A 364 -7.61 -12.82 -18.68
C HIS A 364 -6.77 -13.84 -19.48
N PRO A 365 -5.48 -13.57 -19.76
CA PRO A 365 -4.59 -14.57 -20.30
C PRO A 365 -4.51 -15.80 -19.38
N CYS A 366 -4.45 -17.01 -19.94
CA CYS A 366 -4.31 -18.25 -19.19
C CYS A 366 -2.92 -18.84 -19.38
N VAL A 367 -2.12 -18.88 -18.34
CA VAL A 367 -0.80 -19.53 -18.33
C VAL A 367 -0.96 -21.00 -17.99
N VAL A 368 -0.50 -21.89 -18.85
CA VAL A 368 -0.54 -23.34 -18.65
C VAL A 368 0.87 -23.87 -18.57
N GLU A 369 1.21 -24.56 -17.49
CA GLU A 369 2.50 -25.25 -17.33
C GLU A 369 2.32 -26.75 -17.36
N ALA A 370 3.11 -27.43 -18.16
CA ALA A 370 3.22 -28.87 -18.18
C ALA A 370 4.59 -29.30 -17.58
N LYS A 371 4.54 -30.27 -16.65
CA LYS A 371 5.72 -30.89 -16.03
C LYS A 371 5.89 -32.31 -16.56
N PHE A 372 7.13 -32.67 -16.88
CA PHE A 372 7.50 -33.95 -17.47
C PHE A 372 8.22 -34.85 -16.45
N ALA A 373 8.33 -36.15 -16.79
CA ALA A 373 8.92 -37.15 -15.90
C ALA A 373 10.41 -36.89 -15.55
N ASP A 374 11.14 -36.20 -16.42
CA ASP A 374 12.52 -35.78 -16.20
C ASP A 374 12.67 -34.56 -15.27
N GLY A 375 11.55 -34.03 -14.78
CA GLY A 375 11.48 -32.84 -13.92
C GLY A 375 11.46 -31.51 -14.69
N SER A 376 11.60 -31.52 -16.01
CA SER A 376 11.50 -30.30 -16.82
C SER A 376 10.07 -29.77 -16.86
N THR A 377 9.92 -28.44 -17.05
CA THR A 377 8.62 -27.77 -17.22
C THR A 377 8.62 -26.97 -18.52
N ARG A 378 7.43 -26.85 -19.12
CA ARG A 378 7.18 -25.98 -20.28
C ARG A 378 5.91 -25.18 -20.07
N ARG A 379 5.91 -23.94 -20.51
CA ARG A 379 4.75 -23.03 -20.38
C ARG A 379 4.24 -22.61 -21.74
N GLN A 380 2.93 -22.48 -21.83
CA GLN A 380 2.22 -21.80 -22.92
C GLN A 380 1.23 -20.80 -22.34
N VAL A 381 0.96 -19.73 -23.10
CA VAL A 381 0.02 -18.69 -22.73
C VAL A 381 -1.10 -18.68 -23.76
N VAL A 382 -2.33 -18.88 -23.30
CA VAL A 382 -3.53 -18.62 -24.11
C VAL A 382 -3.85 -17.14 -23.97
N PRO A 383 -3.79 -16.36 -25.05
CA PRO A 383 -4.08 -14.93 -25.00
C PRO A 383 -5.53 -14.65 -24.56
N ALA A 384 -5.75 -13.53 -23.87
CA ALA A 384 -7.09 -13.08 -23.45
C ALA A 384 -8.09 -13.02 -24.61
N ALA A 385 -7.64 -12.59 -25.80
CA ALA A 385 -8.47 -12.50 -27.00
C ALA A 385 -9.09 -13.85 -27.44
N THR A 386 -8.49 -14.98 -27.05
CA THR A 386 -9.04 -16.32 -27.35
C THR A 386 -10.40 -16.53 -26.68
N TRP A 387 -10.57 -16.03 -25.46
CA TRP A 387 -11.78 -16.20 -24.67
C TRP A 387 -12.97 -15.37 -25.19
N TRP A 388 -12.71 -14.35 -26.00
CA TRP A 388 -13.80 -13.62 -26.70
C TRP A 388 -14.39 -14.40 -27.87
N GLN A 389 -13.68 -15.42 -28.36
CA GLN A 389 -14.16 -16.28 -29.45
C GLN A 389 -14.99 -17.47 -28.96
N GLY A 390 -14.87 -17.79 -27.68
CA GLY A 390 -15.61 -18.88 -27.04
C GLY A 390 -14.90 -19.37 -25.77
N PRO A 391 -15.58 -20.18 -24.95
CA PRO A 391 -15.08 -20.58 -23.64
C PRO A 391 -14.05 -21.73 -23.69
N ARG A 392 -13.63 -22.17 -24.85
CA ARG A 392 -12.72 -23.33 -24.99
C ARG A 392 -11.46 -22.96 -25.74
N ALA A 393 -10.33 -23.46 -25.22
CA ALA A 393 -9.04 -23.40 -25.89
C ALA A 393 -8.30 -24.74 -25.79
N THR A 394 -7.33 -24.94 -26.65
CA THR A 394 -6.45 -26.12 -26.62
C THR A 394 -5.01 -25.69 -26.70
N VAL A 395 -4.16 -26.27 -25.86
CA VAL A 395 -2.71 -26.11 -25.92
C VAL A 395 -2.05 -27.49 -26.04
N GLU A 396 -0.94 -27.56 -26.78
CA GLU A 396 -0.22 -28.80 -27.00
C GLU A 396 1.24 -28.66 -26.55
N PHE A 397 1.75 -29.68 -25.87
CA PHE A 397 3.15 -29.79 -25.49
C PHE A 397 3.78 -31.04 -26.14
N ALA A 398 5.01 -30.89 -26.62
CA ALA A 398 5.79 -32.06 -27.03
C ALA A 398 6.20 -32.84 -25.77
N GLY A 399 6.05 -34.15 -25.79
CA GLY A 399 6.31 -35.06 -24.65
C GLY A 399 5.06 -35.36 -23.83
N GLU A 400 5.15 -36.38 -23.01
CA GLU A 400 4.05 -36.86 -22.14
C GLU A 400 4.21 -36.21 -20.76
N ALA A 401 3.33 -35.28 -20.43
CA ALA A 401 3.33 -34.61 -19.14
C ALA A 401 2.84 -35.56 -18.02
N VAL A 402 3.42 -35.39 -16.83
CA VAL A 402 2.98 -36.09 -15.61
C VAL A 402 2.09 -35.19 -14.73
N GLU A 403 2.18 -33.88 -14.94
CA GLU A 403 1.34 -32.89 -14.26
C GLU A 403 1.10 -31.69 -15.20
N VAL A 404 -0.09 -31.12 -15.16
CA VAL A 404 -0.45 -29.86 -15.84
C VAL A 404 -1.09 -28.95 -14.82
N GLN A 405 -0.69 -27.68 -14.81
CA GLN A 405 -1.22 -26.67 -13.90
C GLN A 405 -1.49 -25.37 -14.64
N ILE A 406 -2.65 -24.78 -14.38
CA ILE A 406 -2.99 -23.40 -14.74
C ILE A 406 -2.43 -22.46 -13.68
N ASP A 407 -1.85 -21.33 -14.11
CA ASP A 407 -1.31 -20.26 -13.27
C ASP A 407 -0.45 -20.76 -12.08
N PRO A 408 0.67 -21.44 -12.37
CA PRO A 408 1.53 -22.01 -11.33
C PRO A 408 2.13 -20.96 -10.38
N ASP A 409 2.26 -19.73 -10.86
CA ASP A 409 2.84 -18.61 -10.08
C ASP A 409 1.80 -17.91 -9.19
N VAL A 410 0.51 -18.26 -9.32
CA VAL A 410 -0.61 -17.60 -8.60
C VAL A 410 -0.62 -16.10 -8.88
N ALA A 411 -0.56 -15.74 -10.15
CA ALA A 411 -0.49 -14.37 -10.63
C ALA A 411 -1.83 -13.85 -11.17
N SER A 412 -2.78 -14.75 -11.47
CA SER A 412 -4.14 -14.41 -11.91
C SER A 412 -5.14 -14.44 -10.75
N LEU A 413 -6.25 -13.75 -10.91
CA LEU A 413 -7.34 -13.68 -9.91
C LEU A 413 -8.37 -14.83 -10.09
N ASP A 414 -7.91 -16.01 -10.43
CA ASP A 414 -8.73 -17.20 -10.55
C ASP A 414 -9.33 -17.61 -9.20
N SER A 415 -10.65 -17.77 -9.13
CA SER A 415 -11.40 -18.08 -7.92
C SER A 415 -11.59 -19.58 -7.67
N ALA A 416 -11.24 -20.43 -8.64
CA ALA A 416 -11.51 -21.89 -8.59
C ALA A 416 -10.28 -22.75 -8.91
N ARG A 417 -9.11 -22.36 -8.44
CA ARG A 417 -7.79 -22.95 -8.79
C ARG A 417 -7.68 -24.47 -8.70
N ALA A 418 -8.55 -25.13 -7.94
CA ALA A 418 -8.52 -26.59 -7.80
C ALA A 418 -8.84 -27.32 -9.10
N ASN A 419 -9.67 -26.74 -10.00
CA ASN A 419 -10.02 -27.30 -11.30
C ASN A 419 -8.94 -27.04 -12.36
N GLY A 420 -7.93 -26.24 -12.05
CA GLY A 420 -6.77 -25.92 -12.88
C GLY A 420 -5.57 -26.87 -12.72
N VAL A 421 -5.75 -28.03 -12.07
CA VAL A 421 -4.64 -28.98 -11.83
C VAL A 421 -5.01 -30.37 -12.31
N TRP A 422 -4.13 -30.96 -13.11
CA TRP A 422 -4.23 -32.34 -13.55
C TRP A 422 -2.95 -33.11 -13.24
N LYS A 423 -3.07 -34.36 -12.81
CA LYS A 423 -1.94 -35.29 -12.60
C LYS A 423 -2.20 -36.63 -13.27
N ALA A 424 -1.17 -37.14 -13.93
CA ALA A 424 -1.23 -38.49 -14.51
C ALA A 424 -1.49 -39.53 -13.40
N LYS A 425 -2.35 -40.48 -13.66
CA LYS A 425 -2.50 -41.62 -12.75
C LYS A 425 -1.18 -42.38 -12.70
N LYS A 426 -0.69 -42.65 -11.49
CA LYS A 426 0.48 -43.54 -11.34
C LYS A 426 0.07 -44.90 -11.96
N ALA A 427 0.90 -45.44 -12.85
CA ALA A 427 0.77 -46.83 -13.22
C ALA A 427 1.04 -47.65 -11.93
N ASP A 428 0.07 -48.49 -11.58
CA ASP A 428 0.18 -49.43 -10.47
C ASP A 428 1.29 -50.46 -10.73
#